data_236573fec6671bb1b82c1552e989691c
#
_entry.id   236573fec6671bb1b82c1552e989691c
#
_cell.length_a   1.000
_cell.length_b   1.000
_cell.length_c   1.000
_cell.angle_alpha   90.00
_cell.angle_beta   90.00
_cell.angle_gamma   90.00
#
_symmetry.space_group_name_H-M   'P 1'
#
loop_
_entity.id
_entity.type
_entity.pdbx_description
1 polymer ?
#
loop_
_entity_poly.entity_id
_entity_poly.type
_entity_poly.pdbx_seq_one_letter_code
_entity_poly.pdbx_strand_id
1 'polypeptide(L)'
;MSGLRPSVVHVTTTDISLELLLGPQLEAFAAAGWNVIGASAPGEHVAALEARGIRHVPVDHLTRSMDPRADLRAARELFRLFKNLKPDVVHTHNPKPGWLGRPAARAARVPAVVNTVHGLYAQPSDGRTLRTMVRVLERGAAACSHAELTQNPEDTATLARWG
;
A
#
# COMPACT_ATOMS: atom_id res chain seq x y z
N MET A 1 -29.20 -11.51 10.51
CA MET A 1 -28.53 -10.26 10.09
C MET A 1 -27.29 -10.67 9.29
N SER A 2 -27.38 -10.64 7.96
CA SER A 2 -26.20 -10.87 7.10
C SER A 2 -25.31 -9.62 7.20
N GLY A 3 -24.40 -9.60 8.17
CA GLY A 3 -23.41 -8.56 8.28
C GLY A 3 -22.51 -8.61 7.05
N LEU A 4 -22.41 -7.51 6.31
CA LEU A 4 -21.42 -7.34 5.25
C LEU A 4 -20.04 -7.62 5.85
N ARG A 5 -19.27 -8.55 5.24
CA ARG A 5 -17.90 -8.81 5.69
C ARG A 5 -17.07 -7.55 5.51
N PRO A 6 -16.29 -7.13 6.51
CA PRO A 6 -15.39 -6.00 6.33
C PRO A 6 -14.41 -6.29 5.20
N SER A 7 -14.01 -5.26 4.48
CA SER A 7 -13.16 -5.37 3.29
C SER A 7 -11.85 -4.62 3.47
N VAL A 8 -10.75 -5.24 3.03
CA VAL A 8 -9.42 -4.63 3.04
C VAL A 8 -8.76 -4.77 1.68
N VAL A 9 -8.18 -3.67 1.19
CA VAL A 9 -7.34 -3.66 -0.01
C VAL A 9 -5.89 -3.49 0.41
N HIS A 10 -5.07 -4.51 0.16
CA HIS A 10 -3.61 -4.44 0.32
C HIS A 10 -2.97 -3.97 -0.98
N VAL A 11 -2.15 -2.93 -0.92
CA VAL A 11 -1.50 -2.34 -2.10
C VAL A 11 0.01 -2.51 -2.01
N THR A 12 0.59 -3.18 -3.01
CA THR A 12 2.04 -3.32 -3.18
C THR A 12 2.45 -2.89 -4.59
N THR A 13 3.75 -2.67 -4.83
CA THR A 13 4.22 -2.31 -6.18
C THR A 13 4.07 -3.47 -7.15
N THR A 14 4.30 -4.71 -6.71
CA THR A 14 4.32 -5.91 -7.55
C THR A 14 3.57 -7.06 -6.89
N ASP A 15 3.02 -7.95 -7.70
CA ASP A 15 2.29 -9.16 -7.29
C ASP A 15 3.12 -10.14 -6.46
N ILE A 16 4.42 -10.27 -6.75
CA ILE A 16 5.35 -11.09 -5.94
C ILE A 16 5.36 -10.64 -4.48
N SER A 17 5.24 -9.34 -4.21
CA SER A 17 5.19 -8.84 -2.83
C SER A 17 3.88 -9.22 -2.13
N LEU A 18 2.76 -9.25 -2.85
CA LEU A 18 1.48 -9.74 -2.31
C LEU A 18 1.57 -11.24 -1.99
N GLU A 19 2.16 -12.02 -2.89
CA GLU A 19 2.19 -13.47 -2.76
C GLU A 19 3.22 -13.93 -1.71
N LEU A 20 4.49 -13.52 -1.85
CA LEU A 20 5.57 -14.05 -1.02
C LEU A 20 5.75 -13.30 0.30
N LEU A 21 5.59 -11.97 0.30
CA LEU A 21 5.79 -11.18 1.51
C LEU A 21 4.54 -11.12 2.37
N LEU A 22 3.39 -10.92 1.75
CA LEU A 22 2.12 -10.70 2.46
C LEU A 22 1.22 -11.94 2.49
N GLY A 23 1.49 -12.98 1.72
CA GLY A 23 0.63 -14.16 1.58
C GLY A 23 0.05 -14.67 2.91
N PRO A 24 0.88 -14.97 3.93
CA PRO A 24 0.39 -15.43 5.24
C PRO A 24 -0.52 -14.39 5.94
N GLN A 25 -0.23 -13.11 5.80
CA GLN A 25 -1.06 -12.03 6.36
C GLN A 25 -2.41 -11.95 5.65
N LEU A 26 -2.44 -12.03 4.32
CA LEU A 26 -3.67 -12.00 3.53
C LEU A 26 -4.58 -13.18 3.89
N GLU A 27 -4.01 -14.36 4.03
CA GLU A 27 -4.72 -15.59 4.46
C GLU A 27 -5.27 -15.44 5.88
N ALA A 28 -4.51 -14.85 6.80
CA ALA A 28 -4.98 -14.61 8.16
C ALA A 28 -6.18 -13.65 8.21
N PHE A 29 -6.18 -12.59 7.42
CA PHE A 29 -7.33 -11.69 7.27
C PHE A 29 -8.54 -12.42 6.67
N ALA A 30 -8.33 -13.23 5.63
CA ALA A 30 -9.40 -14.01 5.02
C ALA A 30 -10.00 -15.02 6.00
N ALA A 31 -9.15 -15.72 6.77
CA ALA A 31 -9.59 -16.66 7.82
C ALA A 31 -10.36 -15.95 8.96
N ALA A 32 -10.01 -14.69 9.24
CA ALA A 32 -10.73 -13.84 10.19
C ALA A 32 -12.07 -13.29 9.64
N GLY A 33 -12.46 -13.69 8.43
CA GLY A 33 -13.74 -13.32 7.82
C GLY A 33 -13.74 -12.03 7.00
N TRP A 34 -12.58 -11.47 6.70
CA TRP A 34 -12.46 -10.28 5.84
C TRP A 34 -12.59 -10.63 4.35
N ASN A 35 -13.13 -9.71 3.58
CA ASN A 35 -12.99 -9.71 2.12
C ASN A 35 -11.65 -9.07 1.76
N VAL A 36 -10.67 -9.91 1.40
CA VAL A 36 -9.29 -9.47 1.15
C VAL A 36 -9.04 -9.31 -0.34
N ILE A 37 -8.49 -8.16 -0.71
CA ILE A 37 -8.17 -7.82 -2.10
C ILE A 37 -6.71 -7.38 -2.14
N GLY A 38 -5.94 -7.97 -3.07
CA GLY A 38 -4.60 -7.52 -3.41
C GLY A 38 -4.64 -6.57 -4.62
N ALA A 39 -3.90 -5.48 -4.58
CA ALA A 39 -3.75 -4.55 -5.71
C ALA A 39 -2.27 -4.27 -5.97
N SER A 40 -1.82 -4.51 -7.20
CA SER A 40 -0.43 -4.30 -7.61
C SER A 40 -0.30 -4.25 -9.12
N ALA A 41 0.89 -3.92 -9.65
CA ALA A 41 1.20 -4.26 -11.03
C ALA A 41 1.02 -5.78 -11.23
N PRO A 42 0.37 -6.21 -12.32
CA PRO A 42 0.14 -7.62 -12.59
C PRO A 42 1.44 -8.32 -13.01
N GLY A 43 1.58 -9.62 -12.66
CA GLY A 43 2.71 -10.45 -13.03
C GLY A 43 2.38 -11.93 -12.89
N GLU A 44 3.42 -12.76 -12.88
CA GLU A 44 3.29 -14.23 -12.86
C GLU A 44 2.75 -14.81 -11.55
N HIS A 45 2.81 -14.04 -10.46
CA HIS A 45 2.35 -14.46 -9.13
C HIS A 45 0.84 -14.27 -8.90
N VAL A 46 0.12 -13.61 -9.81
CA VAL A 46 -1.33 -13.36 -9.69
C VAL A 46 -2.10 -14.67 -9.58
N ALA A 47 -1.77 -15.66 -10.43
CA ALA A 47 -2.45 -16.96 -10.41
C ALA A 47 -2.29 -17.70 -9.07
N ALA A 48 -1.11 -17.58 -8.43
CA ALA A 48 -0.85 -18.16 -7.12
C ALA A 48 -1.66 -17.48 -6.01
N LEU A 49 -1.81 -16.15 -6.07
CA LEU A 49 -2.67 -15.39 -5.15
C LEU A 49 -4.14 -15.81 -5.28
N GLU A 50 -4.64 -15.91 -6.50
CA GLU A 50 -6.03 -16.29 -6.76
C GLU A 50 -6.32 -17.75 -6.35
N ALA A 51 -5.34 -18.65 -6.51
CA ALA A 51 -5.43 -20.02 -6.00
C ALA A 51 -5.56 -20.09 -4.47
N ARG A 52 -5.07 -19.09 -3.74
CA ARG A 52 -5.27 -18.91 -2.29
C ARG A 52 -6.60 -18.24 -1.93
N GLY A 53 -7.46 -17.96 -2.92
CA GLY A 53 -8.73 -17.27 -2.72
C GLY A 53 -8.61 -15.75 -2.50
N ILE A 54 -7.47 -15.17 -2.78
CA ILE A 54 -7.23 -13.71 -2.70
C ILE A 54 -7.50 -13.08 -4.06
N ARG A 55 -8.52 -12.25 -4.16
CA ARG A 55 -8.81 -11.51 -5.40
C ARG A 55 -7.70 -10.52 -5.70
N HIS A 56 -7.16 -10.55 -6.93
CA HIS A 56 -6.23 -9.53 -7.41
C HIS A 56 -6.93 -8.49 -8.28
N VAL A 57 -6.52 -7.22 -8.13
CA VAL A 57 -6.95 -6.11 -9.00
C VAL A 57 -5.70 -5.42 -9.56
N PRO A 58 -5.53 -5.37 -10.88
CA PRO A 58 -4.34 -4.78 -11.49
C PRO A 58 -4.32 -3.26 -11.33
N VAL A 59 -3.11 -2.73 -11.11
CA VAL A 59 -2.74 -1.32 -11.15
C VAL A 59 -1.57 -1.20 -12.12
N ASP A 60 -1.87 -1.07 -13.40
CA ASP A 60 -0.92 -1.30 -14.50
C ASP A 60 0.27 -0.31 -14.50
N HIS A 61 0.04 0.91 -14.00
CA HIS A 61 1.07 1.94 -13.97
C HIS A 61 1.85 2.00 -12.64
N LEU A 62 1.59 1.10 -11.71
CA LEU A 62 2.33 1.05 -10.43
C LEU A 62 3.67 0.33 -10.63
N THR A 63 4.70 1.10 -10.97
CA THR A 63 6.05 0.60 -11.29
C THR A 63 7.05 0.90 -10.18
N ARG A 64 8.19 0.21 -10.17
CA ARG A 64 9.29 0.49 -9.22
C ARG A 64 10.08 1.75 -9.59
N SER A 65 10.12 2.12 -10.87
CA SER A 65 10.84 3.30 -11.35
C SER A 65 10.15 4.60 -10.94
N MET A 66 10.93 5.65 -10.69
CA MET A 66 10.42 7.00 -10.43
C MET A 66 10.09 7.67 -11.78
N ASP A 67 8.86 7.53 -12.22
CA ASP A 67 8.31 8.15 -13.44
C ASP A 67 7.06 8.96 -13.08
N PRO A 68 7.14 10.31 -13.05
CA PRO A 68 6.00 11.13 -12.66
C PRO A 68 4.74 10.93 -13.49
N ARG A 69 4.88 10.55 -14.76
CA ARG A 69 3.73 10.30 -15.64
C ARG A 69 3.05 8.98 -15.29
N ALA A 70 3.83 7.91 -15.10
CA ALA A 70 3.32 6.62 -14.64
C ALA A 70 2.73 6.75 -13.23
N ASP A 71 3.40 7.48 -12.34
CA ASP A 71 2.96 7.70 -10.96
C ASP A 71 1.62 8.42 -10.87
N LEU A 72 1.41 9.45 -11.73
CA LEU A 72 0.12 10.13 -11.80
C LEU A 72 -1.00 9.21 -12.34
N ARG A 73 -0.67 8.32 -13.29
CA ARG A 73 -1.63 7.33 -13.79
C ARG A 73 -1.96 6.30 -12.71
N ALA A 74 -0.95 5.75 -12.04
CA ALA A 74 -1.12 4.83 -10.91
C ALA A 74 -1.97 5.43 -9.79
N ALA A 75 -1.73 6.70 -9.41
CA ALA A 75 -2.54 7.39 -8.42
C ALA A 75 -4.01 7.51 -8.83
N ARG A 76 -4.28 7.78 -10.12
CA ARG A 76 -5.66 7.83 -10.65
C ARG A 76 -6.31 6.45 -10.69
N GLU A 77 -5.55 5.40 -11.04
CA GLU A 77 -6.02 4.00 -11.01
C GLU A 77 -6.40 3.60 -9.59
N LEU A 78 -5.54 3.85 -8.61
CA LEU A 78 -5.80 3.60 -7.20
C LEU A 78 -7.03 4.37 -6.70
N PHE A 79 -7.14 5.66 -7.02
CA PHE A 79 -8.32 6.44 -6.66
C PHE A 79 -9.62 5.84 -7.22
N ARG A 80 -9.64 5.48 -8.52
CA ARG A 80 -10.81 4.85 -9.15
C ARG A 80 -11.13 3.49 -8.53
N LEU A 81 -10.10 2.69 -8.26
CA LEU A 81 -10.23 1.40 -7.59
C LEU A 81 -10.92 1.57 -6.24
N PHE A 82 -10.43 2.46 -5.39
CA PHE A 82 -11.02 2.69 -4.05
C PHE A 82 -12.42 3.28 -4.12
N LYS A 83 -12.70 4.16 -5.09
CA LYS A 83 -14.05 4.70 -5.32
C LYS A 83 -15.06 3.63 -5.74
N ASN A 84 -14.62 2.65 -6.53
CA ASN A 84 -15.48 1.59 -7.04
C ASN A 84 -15.68 0.48 -6.00
N LEU A 85 -14.60 0.05 -5.33
CA LEU A 85 -14.65 -1.02 -4.33
C LEU A 85 -15.23 -0.57 -2.99
N LYS A 86 -15.05 0.70 -2.63
CA LYS A 86 -15.44 1.28 -1.34
C LYS A 86 -14.98 0.42 -0.16
N PRO A 87 -13.68 0.09 -0.06
CA PRO A 87 -13.20 -0.77 1.01
C PRO A 87 -13.30 -0.06 2.36
N ASP A 88 -13.43 -0.85 3.44
CA ASP A 88 -13.38 -0.34 4.81
C ASP A 88 -11.96 0.07 5.19
N VAL A 89 -10.96 -0.67 4.68
CA VAL A 89 -9.55 -0.43 4.95
C VAL A 89 -8.74 -0.45 3.65
N VAL A 90 -7.85 0.52 3.49
CA VAL A 90 -6.74 0.45 2.53
C VAL A 90 -5.44 0.31 3.32
N HIS A 91 -4.69 -0.73 3.03
CA HIS A 91 -3.39 -0.99 3.64
C HIS A 91 -2.30 -0.97 2.57
N THR A 92 -1.50 0.09 2.57
CA THR A 92 -0.38 0.25 1.63
C THR A 92 0.90 -0.32 2.20
N HIS A 93 1.75 -0.85 1.33
CA HIS A 93 3.03 -1.47 1.69
C HIS A 93 4.14 -0.95 0.79
N ASN A 94 5.30 -0.66 1.38
CA ASN A 94 6.45 -0.07 0.69
C ASN A 94 6.28 1.42 0.29
N PRO A 95 7.37 2.11 -0.04
CA PRO A 95 7.34 3.57 -0.21
C PRO A 95 6.35 4.03 -1.28
N LYS A 96 6.46 3.51 -2.51
CA LYS A 96 5.70 4.04 -3.64
C LYS A 96 4.19 3.81 -3.54
N PRO A 97 3.68 2.59 -3.22
CA PRO A 97 2.27 2.40 -2.91
C PRO A 97 1.80 3.28 -1.74
N GLY A 98 2.65 3.49 -0.74
CA GLY A 98 2.38 4.42 0.35
C GLY A 98 2.21 5.86 -0.11
N TRP A 99 3.12 6.39 -0.91
CA TRP A 99 3.07 7.78 -1.37
C TRP A 99 1.89 8.07 -2.31
N LEU A 100 1.49 7.10 -3.14
CA LEU A 100 0.40 7.25 -4.10
C LEU A 100 -0.95 6.78 -3.53
N GLY A 101 -0.96 5.67 -2.83
CA GLY A 101 -2.17 5.01 -2.36
C GLY A 101 -2.83 5.71 -1.17
N ARG A 102 -2.04 6.20 -0.20
CA ARG A 102 -2.60 6.90 0.97
C ARG A 102 -3.38 8.17 0.59
N PRO A 103 -2.83 9.10 -0.21
CA PRO A 103 -3.60 10.26 -0.69
C PRO A 103 -4.80 9.86 -1.56
N ALA A 104 -4.65 8.84 -2.41
CA ALA A 104 -5.75 8.34 -3.24
C ALA A 104 -6.89 7.76 -2.40
N ALA A 105 -6.56 6.98 -1.36
CA ALA A 105 -7.55 6.42 -0.42
C ALA A 105 -8.25 7.51 0.38
N ARG A 106 -7.51 8.52 0.85
CA ARG A 106 -8.07 9.66 1.56
C ARG A 106 -9.04 10.46 0.67
N ALA A 107 -8.64 10.74 -0.58
CA ALA A 107 -9.49 11.41 -1.57
C ALA A 107 -10.74 10.59 -1.93
N ALA A 108 -10.62 9.26 -1.95
CA ALA A 108 -11.73 8.34 -2.15
C ALA A 108 -12.65 8.20 -0.93
N ARG A 109 -12.29 8.80 0.21
CA ARG A 109 -13.01 8.75 1.49
C ARG A 109 -13.07 7.34 2.09
N VAL A 110 -11.98 6.58 1.97
CA VAL A 110 -11.84 5.28 2.63
C VAL A 110 -11.83 5.49 4.15
N PRO A 111 -12.62 4.72 4.93
CA PRO A 111 -12.76 4.93 6.38
C PRO A 111 -11.46 4.77 7.15
N ALA A 112 -10.63 3.77 6.80
CA ALA A 112 -9.34 3.55 7.45
C ALA A 112 -8.21 3.39 6.43
N VAL A 113 -7.12 4.13 6.63
CA VAL A 113 -5.92 4.09 5.79
C VAL A 113 -4.73 3.74 6.67
N VAL A 114 -4.08 2.62 6.38
CA VAL A 114 -2.93 2.09 7.12
C VAL A 114 -1.76 1.95 6.16
N ASN A 115 -0.55 2.14 6.65
CA ASN A 115 0.66 1.89 5.89
C ASN A 115 1.64 1.05 6.70
N THR A 116 2.32 0.10 6.05
CA THR A 116 3.46 -0.62 6.63
C THR A 116 4.74 -0.28 5.89
N VAL A 117 5.72 0.22 6.62
CA VAL A 117 7.07 0.45 6.14
C VAL A 117 7.88 -0.84 6.33
N HIS A 118 8.30 -1.45 5.21
CA HIS A 118 9.16 -2.65 5.19
C HIS A 118 10.65 -2.29 5.06
N GLY A 119 11.02 -1.11 5.46
CA GLY A 119 12.33 -0.47 5.34
C GLY A 119 12.20 0.88 4.65
N LEU A 120 12.87 1.88 5.18
CA LEU A 120 12.87 3.22 4.60
C LEU A 120 13.61 3.22 3.26
N TYR A 121 13.05 3.91 2.27
CA TYR A 121 13.63 4.00 0.93
C TYR A 121 14.99 4.71 0.92
N ALA A 122 15.15 5.75 1.74
CA ALA A 122 16.39 6.51 1.86
C ALA A 122 17.23 6.04 3.05
N GLN A 123 18.48 5.70 2.78
CA GLN A 123 19.46 5.28 3.77
C GLN A 123 20.26 6.49 4.30
N PRO A 124 20.87 6.40 5.50
CA PRO A 124 21.75 7.46 6.02
C PRO A 124 22.92 7.83 5.10
N SER A 125 23.40 6.87 4.30
CA SER A 125 24.47 7.04 3.31
C SER A 125 24.05 7.79 2.04
N ASP A 126 22.76 7.93 1.79
CA ASP A 126 22.25 8.58 0.58
C ASP A 126 22.45 10.11 0.62
N GLY A 127 22.49 10.71 -0.56
CA GLY A 127 22.63 12.15 -0.71
C GLY A 127 21.49 12.94 -0.04
N ARG A 128 21.81 14.14 0.45
CA ARG A 128 20.84 15.00 1.17
C ARG A 128 19.57 15.26 0.38
N THR A 129 19.67 15.44 -0.95
CA THR A 129 18.52 15.71 -1.82
C THR A 129 17.54 14.56 -1.81
N LEU A 130 18.00 13.32 -2.00
CA LEU A 130 17.15 12.13 -1.96
C LEU A 130 16.48 11.97 -0.59
N ARG A 131 17.24 12.10 0.48
CA ARG A 131 16.72 12.00 1.86
C ARG A 131 15.66 13.06 2.15
N THR A 132 15.86 14.30 1.69
CA THR A 132 14.88 15.39 1.85
C THR A 132 13.61 15.10 1.05
N MET A 133 13.75 14.65 -0.20
CA MET A 133 12.62 14.30 -1.05
C MET A 133 11.79 13.17 -0.41
N VAL A 134 12.43 12.09 0.02
CA VAL A 134 11.76 10.96 0.67
C VAL A 134 11.05 11.41 1.95
N ARG A 135 11.71 12.21 2.79
CA ARG A 135 11.09 12.77 3.99
C ARG A 135 9.83 13.60 3.68
N VAL A 136 9.88 14.45 2.67
CA VAL A 136 8.72 15.27 2.26
C VAL A 136 7.58 14.38 1.77
N LEU A 137 7.89 13.39 0.94
CA LEU A 137 6.88 12.44 0.43
C LEU A 137 6.26 11.61 1.57
N GLU A 138 7.07 11.09 2.49
CA GLU A 138 6.57 10.34 3.65
C GLU A 138 5.68 11.20 4.55
N ARG A 139 6.12 12.40 4.91
CA ARG A 139 5.29 13.30 5.74
C ARG A 139 3.97 13.66 5.06
N GLY A 140 4.01 13.98 3.77
CA GLY A 140 2.79 14.30 3.01
C GLY A 140 1.82 13.12 2.92
N ALA A 141 2.35 11.93 2.74
CA ALA A 141 1.53 10.72 2.70
C ALA A 141 1.05 10.29 4.10
N ALA A 142 1.89 10.43 5.15
CA ALA A 142 1.53 10.12 6.53
C ALA A 142 0.34 10.97 7.02
N ALA A 143 0.24 12.23 6.60
CA ALA A 143 -0.93 13.07 6.88
C ALA A 143 -2.25 12.51 6.31
N CYS A 144 -2.18 11.54 5.38
CA CYS A 144 -3.32 10.84 4.81
C CYS A 144 -3.61 9.50 5.49
N SER A 145 -2.77 9.06 6.44
CA SER A 145 -2.90 7.79 7.16
C SER A 145 -3.62 7.96 8.49
N HIS A 146 -4.21 6.86 8.97
CA HIS A 146 -4.72 6.72 10.33
C HIS A 146 -3.72 5.96 11.22
N ALA A 147 -2.86 5.12 10.61
CA ALA A 147 -1.81 4.39 11.32
C ALA A 147 -0.63 4.10 10.39
N GLU A 148 0.57 4.18 10.97
CA GLU A 148 1.83 3.75 10.36
C GLU A 148 2.38 2.57 11.16
N LEU A 149 2.74 1.50 10.46
CA LEU A 149 3.36 0.32 11.03
C LEU A 149 4.78 0.19 10.51
N THR A 150 5.68 -0.28 11.36
CA THR A 150 7.08 -0.52 11.00
C THR A 150 7.48 -1.92 11.42
N GLN A 151 8.46 -2.50 10.74
CA GLN A 151 8.97 -3.83 11.08
C GLN A 151 10.18 -3.79 12.01
N ASN A 152 10.74 -2.61 12.24
CA ASN A 152 11.91 -2.45 13.13
C ASN A 152 11.83 -1.14 13.93
N PRO A 153 12.47 -1.09 15.13
CA PRO A 153 12.48 0.10 15.98
C PRO A 153 13.21 1.31 15.40
N GLU A 154 14.16 1.09 14.51
CA GLU A 154 14.99 2.14 13.88
C GLU A 154 14.15 2.98 12.91
N ASP A 155 13.34 2.32 12.07
CA ASP A 155 12.39 2.99 11.19
C ASP A 155 11.32 3.74 11.99
N THR A 156 10.81 3.13 13.07
CA THR A 156 9.88 3.78 14.00
C THR A 156 10.47 5.08 14.55
N ALA A 157 11.71 5.03 15.08
CA ALA A 157 12.39 6.20 15.61
C ALA A 157 12.66 7.26 14.53
N THR A 158 12.93 6.84 13.31
CA THR A 158 13.20 7.77 12.19
C THR A 158 11.91 8.46 11.74
N LEU A 159 10.82 7.72 11.58
CA LEU A 159 9.52 8.28 11.22
C LEU A 159 9.00 9.23 12.31
N ALA A 160 9.13 8.88 13.57
CA ALA A 160 8.76 9.75 14.69
C ALA A 160 9.54 11.08 14.70
N ARG A 161 10.82 11.06 14.31
CA ARG A 161 11.62 12.30 14.15
C ARG A 161 11.21 13.14 12.93
N TRP A 162 10.62 12.51 11.93
CA TRP A 162 10.15 13.22 10.75
C TRP A 162 8.80 13.91 10.97
N GLY A 163 8.03 13.50 11.95
CA GLY A 163 6.74 14.07 12.38
C GLY A 163 5.58 13.51 11.64
#